data_66af5dfb550030796c7d71e0511838c9
#
_entry.id   66af5dfb550030796c7d71e0511838c9
#
_cell.length_a   1.000
_cell.length_b   1.000
_cell.length_c   1.000
_cell.angle_alpha   90.00
_cell.angle_beta   90.00
_cell.angle_gamma   90.00
#
_symmetry.space_group_name_H-M   'P 1'
#
loop_
_entity.id
_entity.type
_entity.pdbx_description
1 polymer ?
#
loop_
_entity_poly.entity_id
_entity_poly.type
_entity_poly.pdbx_seq_one_letter_code
_entity_poly.pdbx_strand_id
1 'polypeptide(L)'
;LWQLKVKIPSDLSSLRATSSKEHKLINIAIVGLGWWGQTLVESVSGNSEKLRFVSAVSRSASETAKEFTQLHKMDLVQDFDTILADPRIDAVVLATPHSLHTEETIAVAEAGKHVFCEKPFALSKADAESAVAATEKAGVTLGLGYNRRLHPEITKLRERINSGDLGIILHCEANMTFPNALFLSADAWRANEEETPCGGLT
;
A
#
# COMPACT_ATOMS: atom_id res chain seq x y z
N LEU A 1 1.54 23.31 -14.12
CA LEU A 1 0.18 22.77 -14.05
C LEU A 1 0.22 21.28 -14.42
N TRP A 2 0.37 20.42 -13.42
CA TRP A 2 0.45 18.98 -13.59
C TRP A 2 -0.97 18.42 -13.38
N GLN A 3 -1.68 18.12 -14.44
CA GLN A 3 -2.88 17.31 -14.39
C GLN A 3 -2.51 15.86 -14.74
N LEU A 4 -2.21 15.06 -13.74
CA LEU A 4 -2.38 13.61 -13.86
C LEU A 4 -3.90 13.37 -13.97
N LYS A 5 -4.38 13.11 -15.19
CA LYS A 5 -5.74 12.60 -15.41
C LYS A 5 -5.79 11.15 -14.95
N VAL A 6 -5.87 10.93 -13.65
CA VAL A 6 -6.36 9.66 -13.13
C VAL A 6 -7.84 9.63 -13.47
N LYS A 7 -8.22 8.78 -14.40
CA LYS A 7 -9.63 8.52 -14.74
C LYS A 7 -10.24 7.77 -13.56
N ILE A 8 -10.75 8.51 -12.58
CA ILE A 8 -11.62 7.92 -11.56
C ILE A 8 -12.98 7.77 -12.27
N PRO A 9 -13.57 6.56 -12.35
CA PRO A 9 -14.92 6.40 -12.84
C PRO A 9 -15.85 7.30 -12.02
N SER A 10 -16.61 8.17 -12.69
CA SER A 10 -17.53 9.11 -12.05
C SER A 10 -18.76 8.44 -11.46
N ASP A 11 -18.92 7.16 -11.63
CA ASP A 11 -20.08 6.40 -11.18
C ASP A 11 -19.71 5.30 -10.19
N LEU A 12 -19.66 5.67 -8.92
CA LEU A 12 -19.63 4.73 -7.81
C LEU A 12 -21.02 4.18 -7.47
N SER A 13 -22.08 4.63 -8.13
CA SER A 13 -23.44 4.16 -7.89
C SER A 13 -23.67 2.76 -8.46
N SER A 14 -22.96 2.40 -9.51
CA SER A 14 -23.00 1.06 -10.10
C SER A 14 -22.41 -0.04 -9.21
N LEU A 15 -21.65 0.32 -8.16
CA LEU A 15 -21.10 -0.62 -7.17
C LEU A 15 -22.12 -0.99 -6.07
N ARG A 16 -23.32 -0.38 -6.06
CA ARG A 16 -24.33 -0.63 -5.02
C ARG A 16 -25.42 -1.63 -5.39
N ALA A 17 -25.43 -2.18 -6.58
CA ALA A 17 -26.51 -3.07 -7.01
C ALA A 17 -25.99 -4.28 -7.78
N THR A 18 -25.44 -5.25 -7.10
CA THR A 18 -25.50 -6.65 -7.55
C THR A 18 -25.47 -7.58 -6.35
N SER A 19 -26.60 -8.29 -6.18
CA SER A 19 -26.78 -9.66 -5.72
C SER A 19 -25.72 -10.17 -4.70
N SER A 20 -26.18 -10.83 -3.64
CA SER A 20 -25.44 -11.68 -2.71
C SER A 20 -24.49 -12.68 -3.42
N LYS A 21 -23.42 -12.17 -4.04
CA LYS A 21 -22.25 -12.98 -4.34
C LYS A 21 -21.53 -13.15 -3.01
N GLU A 22 -21.41 -14.39 -2.55
CA GLU A 22 -20.42 -14.76 -1.55
C GLU A 22 -19.10 -14.09 -1.95
N HIS A 23 -18.69 -13.07 -1.20
CA HIS A 23 -17.43 -12.39 -1.48
C HIS A 23 -16.32 -13.39 -1.16
N LYS A 24 -15.65 -13.90 -2.20
CA LYS A 24 -14.46 -14.75 -2.04
C LYS A 24 -13.50 -14.03 -1.10
N LEU A 25 -13.09 -14.70 -0.04
CA LEU A 25 -12.04 -14.19 0.85
C LEU A 25 -10.75 -14.03 0.06
N ILE A 26 -10.18 -12.83 0.09
CA ILE A 26 -8.92 -12.51 -0.61
C ILE A 26 -7.76 -12.87 0.31
N ASN A 27 -6.93 -13.78 -0.12
CA ASN A 27 -5.71 -14.15 0.56
C ASN A 27 -4.58 -13.21 0.16
N ILE A 28 -3.90 -12.66 1.15
CA ILE A 28 -2.88 -11.63 0.99
C ILE A 28 -1.55 -12.13 1.54
N ALA A 29 -0.46 -11.84 0.82
CA ALA A 29 0.88 -11.91 1.37
C ALA A 29 1.39 -10.51 1.71
N ILE A 30 2.21 -10.40 2.76
CA ILE A 30 2.93 -9.16 3.09
C ILE A 30 4.43 -9.31 2.85
N VAL A 31 5.02 -8.34 2.19
CA VAL A 31 6.47 -8.23 2.00
C VAL A 31 6.99 -7.08 2.85
N GLY A 32 7.90 -7.39 3.77
CA GLY A 32 8.39 -6.43 4.76
C GLY A 32 7.61 -6.48 6.08
N LEU A 33 8.13 -7.28 7.03
CA LEU A 33 7.53 -7.50 8.35
C LEU A 33 8.13 -6.59 9.43
N GLY A 34 8.50 -5.35 9.05
CA GLY A 34 8.86 -4.30 9.98
C GLY A 34 7.65 -3.80 10.78
N TRP A 35 7.86 -2.81 11.67
CA TRP A 35 6.79 -2.26 12.50
C TRP A 35 5.51 -1.92 11.69
N TRP A 36 5.67 -1.26 10.53
CA TRP A 36 4.51 -0.87 9.72
C TRP A 36 3.81 -2.08 9.07
N GLY A 37 4.59 -3.04 8.56
CA GLY A 37 4.03 -4.28 8.02
C GLY A 37 3.21 -5.06 9.06
N GLN A 38 3.71 -5.16 10.29
CA GLN A 38 2.96 -5.76 11.40
C GLN A 38 1.66 -5.00 11.69
N THR A 39 1.72 -3.66 11.73
CA THR A 39 0.53 -2.81 11.90
C THR A 39 -0.53 -3.07 10.82
N LEU A 40 -0.13 -3.26 9.56
CA LEU A 40 -1.06 -3.58 8.47
C LEU A 40 -1.70 -4.95 8.65
N VAL A 41 -0.94 -5.96 9.06
CA VAL A 41 -1.48 -7.29 9.36
C VAL A 41 -2.49 -7.23 10.51
N GLU A 42 -2.14 -6.56 11.60
CA GLU A 42 -3.01 -6.41 12.78
C GLU A 42 -4.31 -5.65 12.46
N SER A 43 -4.25 -4.67 11.56
CA SER A 43 -5.43 -3.90 11.15
C SER A 43 -6.49 -4.75 10.44
N VAL A 44 -6.07 -5.84 9.80
CA VAL A 44 -6.94 -6.76 9.06
C VAL A 44 -7.31 -7.99 9.90
N SER A 45 -6.37 -8.51 10.68
CA SER A 45 -6.54 -9.74 11.44
C SER A 45 -7.64 -9.60 12.49
N GLY A 46 -8.69 -10.42 12.36
CA GLY A 46 -9.86 -10.36 13.23
C GLY A 46 -10.83 -9.19 12.97
N ASN A 47 -10.50 -8.28 12.06
CA ASN A 47 -11.29 -7.10 11.74
C ASN A 47 -11.89 -7.13 10.33
N SER A 48 -11.53 -8.10 9.50
CA SER A 48 -12.02 -8.21 8.13
C SER A 48 -12.53 -9.62 7.83
N GLU A 49 -13.72 -9.70 7.25
CA GLU A 49 -14.28 -10.94 6.69
C GLU A 49 -13.95 -11.12 5.21
N LYS A 50 -13.32 -10.11 4.59
CA LYS A 50 -13.00 -10.07 3.15
C LYS A 50 -11.53 -10.30 2.85
N LEU A 51 -10.66 -10.00 3.80
CA LEU A 51 -9.22 -10.00 3.64
C LEU A 51 -8.57 -10.88 4.70
N ARG A 52 -7.57 -11.67 4.30
CA ARG A 52 -6.79 -12.47 5.23
C ARG A 52 -5.34 -12.54 4.79
N PHE A 53 -4.43 -12.18 5.69
CA PHE A 53 -3.02 -12.45 5.49
C PHE A 53 -2.74 -13.93 5.71
N VAL A 54 -2.09 -14.56 4.73
CA VAL A 54 -1.75 -15.99 4.75
C VAL A 54 -0.26 -16.25 4.71
N SER A 55 0.54 -15.28 4.26
CA SER A 55 1.99 -15.42 4.14
C SER A 55 2.69 -14.09 4.40
N ALA A 56 3.93 -14.16 4.91
CA ALA A 56 4.80 -13.01 5.10
C ALA A 56 6.21 -13.31 4.60
N VAL A 57 6.81 -12.34 3.90
CA VAL A 57 8.23 -12.39 3.52
C VAL A 57 9.05 -11.57 4.51
N SER A 58 10.05 -12.21 5.10
CA SER A 58 11.04 -11.53 5.94
C SER A 58 12.43 -12.12 5.70
N ARG A 59 13.35 -11.30 5.21
CA ARG A 59 14.72 -11.73 4.90
C ARG A 59 15.47 -12.29 6.11
N SER A 60 15.24 -11.75 7.28
CA SER A 60 15.98 -12.13 8.50
C SER A 60 15.39 -13.34 9.23
N ALA A 61 14.14 -13.73 8.96
CA ALA A 61 13.42 -14.79 9.68
C ALA A 61 13.70 -14.77 11.21
N SER A 62 13.74 -13.56 11.80
CA SER A 62 14.02 -13.36 13.23
C SER A 62 13.01 -14.09 14.12
N GLU A 63 13.34 -14.36 15.37
CA GLU A 63 12.39 -14.97 16.31
C GLU A 63 11.11 -14.13 16.43
N THR A 64 11.22 -12.79 16.46
CA THR A 64 10.06 -11.90 16.47
C THR A 64 9.18 -12.05 15.23
N ALA A 65 9.77 -12.27 14.05
CA ALA A 65 9.01 -12.51 12.82
C ALA A 65 8.30 -13.88 12.88
N LYS A 66 8.96 -14.91 13.41
CA LYS A 66 8.36 -16.24 13.59
C LYS A 66 7.20 -16.22 14.57
N GLU A 67 7.40 -15.61 15.75
CA GLU A 67 6.36 -15.47 16.76
C GLU A 67 5.16 -14.71 16.21
N PHE A 68 5.38 -13.60 15.50
CA PHE A 68 4.34 -12.79 14.89
C PHE A 68 3.54 -13.59 13.84
N THR A 69 4.22 -14.28 12.92
CA THR A 69 3.55 -15.07 11.89
C THR A 69 2.80 -16.26 12.47
N GLN A 70 3.34 -16.90 13.50
CA GLN A 70 2.65 -17.97 14.22
C GLN A 70 1.39 -17.47 14.91
N LEU A 71 1.45 -16.32 15.59
CA LEU A 71 0.28 -15.68 16.22
C LEU A 71 -0.84 -15.41 15.23
N HIS A 72 -0.48 -14.91 14.03
CA HIS A 72 -1.45 -14.56 12.98
C HIS A 72 -1.74 -15.70 12.00
N LYS A 73 -1.21 -16.92 12.25
CA LYS A 73 -1.42 -18.14 11.42
C LYS A 73 -1.01 -17.92 9.95
N MET A 74 0.14 -17.31 9.76
CA MET A 74 0.72 -17.00 8.46
C MET A 74 1.96 -17.86 8.20
N ASP A 75 2.18 -18.23 6.95
CA ASP A 75 3.44 -18.85 6.53
C ASP A 75 4.55 -17.79 6.53
N LEU A 76 5.69 -18.06 7.16
CA LEU A 76 6.88 -17.21 7.06
C LEU A 76 7.79 -17.76 5.98
N VAL A 77 8.04 -16.97 4.94
CA VAL A 77 8.98 -17.31 3.86
C VAL A 77 10.10 -16.28 3.77
N GLN A 78 11.24 -16.68 3.24
CA GLN A 78 12.41 -15.78 3.11
C GLN A 78 12.56 -15.25 1.69
N ASP A 79 11.99 -15.94 0.73
CA ASP A 79 12.11 -15.65 -0.69
C ASP A 79 10.83 -15.03 -1.23
N PHE A 80 10.97 -13.89 -1.92
CA PHE A 80 9.89 -13.18 -2.56
C PHE A 80 9.24 -13.99 -3.70
N ASP A 81 10.04 -14.72 -4.47
CA ASP A 81 9.55 -15.53 -5.58
C ASP A 81 8.60 -16.64 -5.11
N THR A 82 8.76 -17.11 -3.86
CA THR A 82 7.86 -18.09 -3.27
C THR A 82 6.42 -17.59 -3.22
N ILE A 83 6.19 -16.32 -2.84
CA ILE A 83 4.83 -15.77 -2.83
C ILE A 83 4.31 -15.44 -4.22
N LEU A 84 5.18 -15.09 -5.16
CA LEU A 84 4.78 -14.85 -6.55
C LEU A 84 4.26 -16.14 -7.20
N ALA A 85 4.89 -17.27 -6.91
CA ALA A 85 4.51 -18.58 -7.42
C ALA A 85 3.32 -19.24 -6.68
N ASP A 86 2.96 -18.77 -5.48
CA ASP A 86 1.91 -19.41 -4.68
C ASP A 86 0.50 -19.07 -5.22
N PRO A 87 -0.24 -20.08 -5.75
CA PRO A 87 -1.57 -19.86 -6.31
C PRO A 87 -2.64 -19.55 -5.25
N ARG A 88 -2.34 -19.72 -3.96
CA ARG A 88 -3.27 -19.38 -2.87
C ARG A 88 -3.36 -17.87 -2.65
N ILE A 89 -2.36 -17.10 -3.11
CA ILE A 89 -2.22 -15.66 -2.86
C ILE A 89 -2.89 -14.90 -4.01
N ASP A 90 -3.89 -14.11 -3.67
CA ASP A 90 -4.63 -13.25 -4.61
C ASP A 90 -4.01 -11.85 -4.71
N ALA A 91 -3.41 -11.35 -3.62
CA ALA A 91 -2.85 -10.00 -3.55
C ALA A 91 -1.57 -9.94 -2.69
N VAL A 92 -0.73 -8.95 -2.95
CA VAL A 92 0.51 -8.70 -2.20
C VAL A 92 0.51 -7.27 -1.66
N VAL A 93 0.86 -7.13 -0.38
CA VAL A 93 1.10 -5.85 0.29
C VAL A 93 2.61 -5.64 0.39
N LEU A 94 3.09 -4.54 -0.18
CA LEU A 94 4.50 -4.14 -0.17
C LEU A 94 4.73 -3.08 0.92
N ALA A 95 5.49 -3.42 1.95
CA ALA A 95 5.88 -2.57 3.06
C ALA A 95 7.41 -2.58 3.27
N THR A 96 8.12 -2.67 2.18
CA THR A 96 9.58 -2.72 2.03
C THR A 96 10.21 -1.32 2.01
N PRO A 97 11.54 -1.18 1.95
CA PRO A 97 12.20 0.08 1.63
C PRO A 97 11.74 0.64 0.29
N HIS A 98 11.75 1.95 0.17
CA HIS A 98 11.13 2.70 -0.94
C HIS A 98 11.73 2.35 -2.30
N SER A 99 13.04 2.11 -2.35
CA SER A 99 13.77 1.73 -3.56
C SER A 99 13.28 0.42 -4.21
N LEU A 100 12.68 -0.47 -3.42
CA LEU A 100 12.19 -1.77 -3.88
C LEU A 100 10.77 -1.72 -4.45
N HIS A 101 9.98 -0.70 -4.13
CA HIS A 101 8.56 -0.66 -4.45
C HIS A 101 8.25 -0.82 -5.94
N THR A 102 9.05 -0.19 -6.81
CA THR A 102 8.83 -0.25 -8.26
C THR A 102 9.01 -1.65 -8.81
N GLU A 103 10.17 -2.26 -8.55
CA GLU A 103 10.50 -3.60 -9.04
C GLU A 103 9.57 -4.66 -8.46
N GLU A 104 9.30 -4.60 -7.16
CA GLU A 104 8.39 -5.52 -6.50
C GLU A 104 6.94 -5.37 -7.03
N THR A 105 6.47 -4.14 -7.28
CA THR A 105 5.15 -3.90 -7.89
C THR A 105 5.04 -4.54 -9.28
N ILE A 106 6.07 -4.37 -10.10
CA ILE A 106 6.13 -4.94 -11.45
C ILE A 106 6.11 -6.49 -11.37
N ALA A 107 6.94 -7.07 -10.52
CA ALA A 107 7.02 -8.52 -10.37
C ALA A 107 5.70 -9.13 -9.86
N VAL A 108 5.03 -8.50 -8.88
CA VAL A 108 3.72 -8.93 -8.40
C VAL A 108 2.66 -8.85 -9.51
N ALA A 109 2.66 -7.76 -10.29
CA ALA A 109 1.73 -7.58 -11.40
C ALA A 109 1.95 -8.63 -12.50
N GLU A 110 3.20 -8.92 -12.86
CA GLU A 110 3.56 -9.95 -13.84
C GLU A 110 3.18 -11.36 -13.38
N ALA A 111 3.19 -11.60 -12.08
CA ALA A 111 2.66 -12.83 -11.48
C ALA A 111 1.11 -12.88 -11.44
N GLY A 112 0.42 -11.88 -11.99
CA GLY A 112 -1.04 -11.82 -12.06
C GLY A 112 -1.73 -11.55 -10.72
N LYS A 113 -1.03 -11.02 -9.72
CA LYS A 113 -1.56 -10.73 -8.39
C LYS A 113 -1.86 -9.24 -8.23
N HIS A 114 -2.90 -8.92 -7.44
CA HIS A 114 -3.20 -7.54 -7.06
C HIS A 114 -2.11 -6.98 -6.15
N VAL A 115 -1.87 -5.67 -6.21
CA VAL A 115 -0.81 -4.98 -5.47
C VAL A 115 -1.39 -3.92 -4.55
N PHE A 116 -0.96 -3.91 -3.30
CA PHE A 116 -1.06 -2.74 -2.43
C PHE A 116 0.35 -2.33 -2.05
N CYS A 117 0.77 -1.14 -2.49
CA CYS A 117 2.11 -0.62 -2.22
C CYS A 117 2.04 0.54 -1.22
N GLU A 118 2.88 0.47 -0.19
CA GLU A 118 3.05 1.57 0.75
C GLU A 118 3.66 2.81 0.09
N LYS A 119 3.49 3.91 0.78
CA LYS A 119 4.03 5.20 0.34
C LYS A 119 5.50 5.36 0.78
N PRO A 120 6.33 6.12 0.02
CA PRO A 120 6.05 6.62 -1.32
C PRO A 120 6.01 5.48 -2.35
N PHE A 121 5.19 5.61 -3.37
CA PHE A 121 5.01 4.55 -4.37
C PHE A 121 6.29 4.26 -5.16
N ALA A 122 7.05 5.30 -5.49
CA ALA A 122 8.31 5.21 -6.22
C ALA A 122 9.18 6.42 -5.89
N LEU A 123 10.48 6.35 -6.19
CA LEU A 123 11.44 7.42 -5.97
C LEU A 123 11.56 8.38 -7.17
N SER A 124 11.07 7.98 -8.33
CA SER A 124 11.02 8.83 -9.52
C SER A 124 9.67 8.72 -10.24
N LYS A 125 9.37 9.72 -11.07
CA LYS A 125 8.18 9.70 -11.94
C LYS A 125 8.25 8.55 -12.94
N ALA A 126 9.41 8.29 -13.54
CA ALA A 126 9.58 7.23 -14.54
C ALA A 126 9.30 5.85 -13.93
N ASP A 127 9.80 5.61 -12.72
CA ASP A 127 9.55 4.37 -11.98
C ASP A 127 8.06 4.19 -11.66
N ALA A 128 7.40 5.26 -11.20
CA ALA A 128 5.97 5.22 -10.95
C ALA A 128 5.16 4.90 -12.23
N GLU A 129 5.51 5.53 -13.35
CA GLU A 129 4.83 5.29 -14.63
C GLU A 129 5.06 3.85 -15.12
N SER A 130 6.27 3.29 -14.95
CA SER A 130 6.56 1.91 -15.35
C SER A 130 5.78 0.90 -14.52
N ALA A 131 5.70 1.08 -13.21
CA ALA A 131 4.96 0.21 -12.32
C ALA A 131 3.44 0.27 -12.59
N VAL A 132 2.88 1.47 -12.83
CA VAL A 132 1.47 1.62 -13.23
C VAL A 132 1.20 0.90 -14.55
N ALA A 133 2.05 1.10 -15.57
CA ALA A 133 1.90 0.45 -16.87
C ALA A 133 1.93 -1.09 -16.76
N ALA A 134 2.78 -1.64 -15.89
CA ALA A 134 2.84 -3.08 -15.65
C ALA A 134 1.53 -3.62 -15.04
N THR A 135 0.97 -2.91 -14.04
CA THR A 135 -0.30 -3.31 -13.43
C THR A 135 -1.48 -3.20 -14.40
N GLU A 136 -1.53 -2.16 -15.23
CA GLU A 136 -2.53 -2.00 -16.27
C GLU A 136 -2.43 -3.11 -17.33
N LYS A 137 -1.22 -3.40 -17.80
CA LYS A 137 -0.95 -4.48 -18.76
C LYS A 137 -1.37 -5.85 -18.24
N ALA A 138 -1.11 -6.11 -16.96
CA ALA A 138 -1.50 -7.37 -16.32
C ALA A 138 -2.99 -7.44 -15.97
N GLY A 139 -3.73 -6.33 -16.03
CA GLY A 139 -5.14 -6.27 -15.65
C GLY A 139 -5.38 -6.45 -14.15
N VAL A 140 -4.39 -6.16 -13.32
CA VAL A 140 -4.49 -6.28 -11.86
C VAL A 140 -4.78 -4.92 -11.21
N THR A 141 -5.28 -4.96 -9.98
CA THR A 141 -5.55 -3.75 -9.20
C THR A 141 -4.29 -3.29 -8.49
N LEU A 142 -3.97 -1.99 -8.59
CA LEU A 142 -2.97 -1.31 -7.79
C LEU A 142 -3.64 -0.39 -6.77
N GLY A 143 -3.39 -0.63 -5.50
CA GLY A 143 -3.74 0.26 -4.39
C GLY A 143 -2.49 0.92 -3.80
N LEU A 144 -2.61 2.17 -3.33
CA LEU A 144 -1.50 2.90 -2.73
C LEU A 144 -1.80 3.29 -1.28
N GLY A 145 -0.81 3.16 -0.40
CA GLY A 145 -0.87 3.36 1.04
C GLY A 145 -1.02 4.82 1.50
N TYR A 146 -1.61 5.70 0.70
CA TYR A 146 -1.92 7.08 1.09
C TYR A 146 -3.16 7.14 1.99
N ASN A 147 -3.11 6.48 3.14
CA ASN A 147 -4.21 6.24 4.06
C ASN A 147 -4.91 7.52 4.56
N ARG A 148 -4.19 8.63 4.67
CA ARG A 148 -4.76 9.92 5.10
C ARG A 148 -5.87 10.43 4.18
N ARG A 149 -5.87 10.03 2.91
CA ARG A 149 -6.96 10.35 1.96
C ARG A 149 -8.30 9.74 2.37
N LEU A 150 -8.28 8.72 3.20
CA LEU A 150 -9.45 7.99 3.70
C LEU A 150 -9.90 8.47 5.09
N HIS A 151 -9.19 9.41 5.70
CA HIS A 151 -9.61 10.02 6.96
C HIS A 151 -11.00 10.65 6.80
N PRO A 152 -11.91 10.44 7.76
CA PRO A 152 -13.28 10.96 7.67
C PRO A 152 -13.35 12.46 7.40
N GLU A 153 -12.47 13.25 8.06
CA GLU A 153 -12.38 14.70 7.91
C GLU A 153 -11.94 15.10 6.50
N ILE A 154 -10.95 14.39 5.93
CA ILE A 154 -10.44 14.63 4.57
C ILE A 154 -11.50 14.23 3.54
N THR A 155 -12.19 13.12 3.78
CA THR A 155 -13.29 12.69 2.92
C THR A 155 -14.42 13.72 2.91
N LYS A 156 -14.83 14.20 4.08
CA LYS A 156 -15.85 15.23 4.22
C LYS A 156 -15.44 16.57 3.57
N LEU A 157 -14.17 16.98 3.77
CA LEU A 157 -13.64 18.18 3.11
C LEU A 157 -13.70 18.04 1.58
N ARG A 158 -13.30 16.90 1.03
CA ARG A 158 -13.36 16.61 -0.39
C ARG A 158 -14.80 16.67 -0.92
N GLU A 159 -15.76 16.13 -0.19
CA GLU A 159 -17.18 16.19 -0.56
C GLU A 159 -17.68 17.63 -0.61
N ARG A 160 -17.33 18.47 0.37
CA ARG A 160 -17.69 19.89 0.39
C ARG A 160 -17.06 20.69 -0.76
N ILE A 161 -15.81 20.39 -1.12
CA ILE A 161 -15.14 21.00 -2.27
C ILE A 161 -15.87 20.60 -3.57
N ASN A 162 -16.14 19.30 -3.73
CA ASN A 162 -16.77 18.76 -4.96
C ASN A 162 -18.23 19.21 -5.13
N SER A 163 -18.95 19.42 -4.05
CA SER A 163 -20.32 19.94 -4.08
C SER A 163 -20.41 21.46 -4.37
N GLY A 164 -19.26 22.15 -4.33
CA GLY A 164 -19.24 23.61 -4.47
C GLY A 164 -19.64 24.37 -3.18
N ASP A 165 -19.88 23.66 -2.09
CA ASP A 165 -20.28 24.25 -0.79
C ASP A 165 -19.28 25.27 -0.25
N LEU A 166 -18.00 25.15 -0.61
CA LEU A 166 -16.94 26.07 -0.22
C LEU A 166 -16.69 27.19 -1.27
N GLY A 167 -17.46 27.23 -2.36
CA GLY A 167 -17.25 28.17 -3.45
C GLY A 167 -15.90 27.96 -4.16
N ILE A 168 -15.31 29.05 -4.63
CA ILE A 168 -14.01 29.05 -5.31
C ILE A 168 -12.89 29.00 -4.27
N ILE A 169 -12.09 27.96 -4.30
CA ILE A 169 -10.92 27.83 -3.41
C ILE A 169 -9.80 28.73 -3.92
N LEU A 170 -9.50 29.79 -3.17
CA LEU A 170 -8.48 30.78 -3.53
C LEU A 170 -7.11 30.41 -2.98
N HIS A 171 -7.06 29.76 -1.82
CA HIS A 171 -5.82 29.42 -1.14
C HIS A 171 -6.01 28.15 -0.32
N CYS A 172 -4.96 27.35 -0.24
CA CYS A 172 -4.90 26.18 0.65
C CYS A 172 -3.55 26.17 1.36
N GLU A 173 -3.58 26.11 2.66
CA GLU A 173 -2.40 25.92 3.51
C GLU A 173 -2.58 24.68 4.35
N ALA A 174 -1.56 23.82 4.37
CA ALA A 174 -1.53 22.61 5.19
C ALA A 174 -0.19 22.51 5.91
N ASN A 175 -0.23 22.21 7.19
CA ASN A 175 0.96 21.98 8.00
C ASN A 175 0.86 20.62 8.67
N MET A 176 1.94 19.84 8.58
CA MET A 176 2.05 18.55 9.23
C MET A 176 3.48 18.38 9.74
N THR A 177 3.64 18.36 11.05
CA THR A 177 4.95 18.29 11.69
C THR A 177 4.99 17.07 12.61
N PHE A 178 6.04 16.27 12.48
CA PHE A 178 6.32 15.13 13.36
C PHE A 178 7.76 15.20 13.87
N PRO A 179 8.02 14.81 15.11
CA PRO A 179 9.38 14.79 15.68
C PRO A 179 10.16 13.53 15.27
N ASN A 180 9.82 12.87 14.16
CA ASN A 180 10.40 11.59 13.77
C ASN A 180 11.92 11.63 13.62
N ALA A 181 12.47 12.75 13.16
CA ALA A 181 13.92 12.91 13.02
C ALA A 181 14.67 12.82 14.36
N LEU A 182 14.01 13.09 15.48
CA LEU A 182 14.61 12.96 16.81
C LEU A 182 14.79 11.49 17.26
N PHE A 183 14.06 10.59 16.64
CA PHE A 183 14.02 9.16 16.99
C PHE A 183 14.62 8.26 15.91
N LEU A 184 15.05 8.85 14.78
CA LEU A 184 15.64 8.12 13.68
C LEU A 184 17.10 7.84 13.97
N SER A 185 17.48 6.56 14.05
CA SER A 185 18.88 6.15 14.14
C SER A 185 19.59 6.43 12.82
N ALA A 186 20.87 6.81 12.87
CA ALA A 186 21.68 7.10 11.67
C ALA A 186 21.85 5.89 10.74
N ASP A 187 21.76 4.69 11.28
CA ASP A 187 21.84 3.41 10.54
C ASP A 187 20.48 2.91 10.07
N ALA A 188 19.39 3.60 10.39
CA ALA A 188 18.10 3.24 9.86
C ALA A 188 18.06 3.48 8.33
N TRP A 189 17.50 2.53 7.58
CA TRP A 189 17.39 2.68 6.12
C TRP A 189 16.69 3.99 5.69
N ARG A 190 15.75 4.50 6.53
CA ARG A 190 15.08 5.79 6.31
C ARG A 190 15.98 7.02 6.49
N ALA A 191 17.18 6.86 7.06
CA ALA A 191 18.18 7.93 7.14
C ALA A 191 19.05 8.00 5.87
N ASN A 192 18.96 7.02 4.97
CA ASN A 192 19.67 7.02 3.70
C ASN A 192 19.00 7.99 2.72
N GLU A 193 19.78 8.89 2.14
CA GLU A 193 19.35 9.88 1.15
C GLU A 193 18.75 9.23 -0.12
N GLU A 194 19.28 8.08 -0.52
CA GLU A 194 18.77 7.32 -1.67
C GLU A 194 17.34 6.81 -1.46
N GLU A 195 16.97 6.51 -0.21
CA GLU A 195 15.61 6.06 0.14
C GLU A 195 14.64 7.22 0.37
N THR A 196 15.15 8.42 0.62
CA THR A 196 14.35 9.61 0.96
C THR A 196 14.84 10.85 0.21
N PRO A 197 14.83 10.86 -1.13
CA PRO A 197 15.42 11.96 -1.90
C PRO A 197 14.77 13.32 -1.68
N CYS A 198 13.55 13.32 -1.12
CA CYS A 198 12.83 14.56 -0.74
C CYS A 198 12.96 14.89 0.76
N GLY A 199 13.87 14.24 1.48
CA GLY A 199 14.01 14.35 2.93
C GLY A 199 12.87 13.63 3.67
N GLY A 200 12.75 13.84 4.99
CA GLY A 200 11.83 13.12 5.86
C GLY A 200 10.33 13.36 5.65
N LEU A 201 9.92 13.87 4.50
CA LEU A 201 8.51 14.11 4.13
C LEU A 201 7.83 12.89 3.47
N THR A 202 8.54 11.78 3.33
CA THR A 202 8.01 10.55 2.72
C THR A 202 7.42 9.60 3.75
#